data_37c8cbd6b46baf337474c660d9485206
#
_entry.id   37c8cbd6b46baf337474c660d9485206
#
_cell.length_a   1.000
_cell.length_b   1.000
_cell.length_c   1.000
_cell.angle_alpha   90.00
_cell.angle_beta   90.00
_cell.angle_gamma   90.00
#
_symmetry.space_group_name_H-M   'P 1'
#
loop_
_entity.id
_entity.type
_entity.pdbx_description
1 polymer ?
#
loop_
_entity_poly.entity_id
_entity_poly.type
_entity_poly.pdbx_seq_one_letter_code
_entity_poly.pdbx_strand_id
1 'polypeptide(L)'
;MKAYTDLFVDFDDTLYDTHGNAIIALAELYDAMHLYRYFARLEDFTEPYWKTNVELWGQYSRGEVSRDYLMVERFRRPLSLGEGLEPDREYCMKVSDMFLDFCACKPGLVEGARELLDYLQPRYRLHLCSNGFHEVQYRKLDASDTRRYFTSIILSEDAGVNKPAAAFFDYALHTSGAEKASTLMIGDNYVTDIQGAAAAGFDTILFNRWQDDKPEDDVAKWRVDNLLEIKDIL
;
A
#
# COMPACT_ATOMS: atom_id res chain seq x y z
N MET A 1 18.96 -18.20 16.42
CA MET A 1 17.96 -17.46 15.61
C MET A 1 18.35 -17.61 14.15
N LYS A 2 17.37 -17.67 13.22
CA LYS A 2 17.62 -17.66 11.78
C LYS A 2 18.23 -16.30 11.43
N ALA A 3 19.38 -16.30 10.74
CA ALA A 3 20.00 -15.03 10.33
C ALA A 3 19.34 -14.57 9.02
N TYR A 4 18.64 -13.45 9.04
CA TYR A 4 18.14 -12.79 7.85
C TYR A 4 19.24 -11.90 7.27
N THR A 5 19.24 -11.77 5.95
CA THR A 5 20.13 -10.86 5.20
C THR A 5 19.33 -9.87 4.36
N ASP A 6 18.11 -10.26 4.01
CA ASP A 6 17.22 -9.53 3.13
C ASP A 6 15.85 -9.35 3.77
N LEU A 7 15.30 -8.14 3.61
CA LEU A 7 13.95 -7.83 4.07
C LEU A 7 13.13 -7.35 2.87
N PHE A 8 12.06 -8.06 2.57
CA PHE A 8 10.98 -7.60 1.73
C PHE A 8 10.05 -6.76 2.58
N VAL A 9 9.82 -5.52 2.20
CA VAL A 9 9.04 -4.58 3.00
C VAL A 9 7.95 -3.99 2.13
N ASP A 10 6.71 -4.09 2.58
CA ASP A 10 5.61 -3.36 1.98
C ASP A 10 5.75 -1.86 2.22
N PHE A 11 5.06 -1.04 1.44
CA PHE A 11 5.20 0.40 1.50
C PHE A 11 3.94 1.09 2.03
N ASP A 12 2.81 0.86 1.35
CA ASP A 12 1.55 1.56 1.63
C ASP A 12 0.95 1.08 2.95
N ASP A 13 0.73 2.01 3.88
CA ASP A 13 0.26 1.77 5.25
C ASP A 13 1.18 0.91 6.14
N THR A 14 2.30 0.45 5.59
CA THR A 14 3.41 -0.13 6.38
C THR A 14 4.45 0.94 6.75
N LEU A 15 5.01 1.63 5.77
CA LEU A 15 6.02 2.67 5.96
C LEU A 15 5.50 4.06 5.58
N TYR A 16 4.79 4.14 4.48
CA TYR A 16 4.16 5.37 3.97
C TYR A 16 2.73 5.45 4.48
N ASP A 17 2.36 6.56 5.11
CA ASP A 17 1.02 6.78 5.65
C ASP A 17 0.02 7.06 4.51
N THR A 18 -0.31 6.01 3.76
CA THR A 18 -1.22 6.12 2.60
C THR A 18 -2.58 6.63 3.01
N HIS A 19 -3.12 6.12 4.12
CA HIS A 19 -4.44 6.54 4.63
C HIS A 19 -4.45 8.02 5.05
N GLY A 20 -3.49 8.44 5.88
CA GLY A 20 -3.41 9.83 6.34
C GLY A 20 -3.14 10.81 5.20
N ASN A 21 -2.24 10.46 4.28
CA ASN A 21 -1.97 11.26 3.10
C ASN A 21 -3.18 11.35 2.16
N ALA A 22 -3.96 10.27 2.03
CA ALA A 22 -5.17 10.25 1.22
C ALA A 22 -6.31 11.07 1.83
N ILE A 23 -6.45 11.15 3.16
CA ILE A 23 -7.40 12.07 3.81
C ILE A 23 -7.14 13.51 3.37
N ILE A 24 -5.88 13.94 3.42
CA ILE A 24 -5.48 15.29 3.00
C ILE A 24 -5.77 15.50 1.50
N ALA A 25 -5.38 14.53 0.67
CA ALA A 25 -5.58 14.59 -0.78
C ALA A 25 -7.06 14.61 -1.18
N LEU A 26 -7.93 13.89 -0.47
CA LEU A 26 -9.38 13.90 -0.71
C LEU A 26 -10.01 15.25 -0.37
N ALA A 27 -9.56 15.92 0.70
CA ALA A 27 -10.02 17.26 1.03
C ALA A 27 -9.58 18.29 -0.03
N GLU A 28 -8.31 18.22 -0.47
CA GLU A 28 -7.82 19.06 -1.58
C GLU A 28 -8.58 18.79 -2.87
N LEU A 29 -8.87 17.53 -3.18
CA LEU A 29 -9.67 17.14 -4.35
C LEU A 29 -11.10 17.66 -4.29
N TYR A 30 -11.72 17.57 -3.11
CA TYR A 30 -13.09 18.09 -2.88
C TYR A 30 -13.19 19.58 -3.22
N ASP A 31 -12.21 20.36 -2.80
CA ASP A 31 -12.14 21.78 -3.09
C ASP A 31 -11.80 22.05 -4.56
N ALA A 32 -10.77 21.38 -5.10
CA ALA A 32 -10.28 21.59 -6.46
C ALA A 32 -11.32 21.24 -7.53
N MET A 33 -12.12 20.21 -7.29
CA MET A 33 -13.20 19.76 -8.18
C MET A 33 -14.55 20.43 -7.85
N HIS A 34 -14.59 21.32 -6.86
CA HIS A 34 -15.79 22.01 -6.41
C HIS A 34 -16.92 21.07 -6.01
N LEU A 35 -16.58 19.93 -5.38
CA LEU A 35 -17.53 18.88 -5.01
C LEU A 35 -18.54 19.35 -3.96
N TYR A 36 -18.26 20.43 -3.22
CA TYR A 36 -19.20 21.11 -2.33
C TYR A 36 -20.50 21.59 -3.02
N ARG A 37 -20.53 21.59 -4.35
CA ARG A 37 -21.74 21.89 -5.12
C ARG A 37 -22.72 20.73 -5.18
N TYR A 38 -22.22 19.51 -4.91
CA TYR A 38 -22.96 18.25 -5.07
C TYR A 38 -23.09 17.49 -3.75
N PHE A 39 -22.24 17.79 -2.78
CA PHE A 39 -22.24 17.17 -1.45
C PHE A 39 -22.28 18.25 -0.38
N ALA A 40 -23.18 18.12 0.60
CA ALA A 40 -23.34 19.10 1.66
C ALA A 40 -22.12 19.14 2.60
N ARG A 41 -21.47 17.99 2.80
CA ARG A 41 -20.29 17.83 3.66
C ARG A 41 -19.24 16.98 2.94
N LEU A 42 -17.98 17.14 3.33
CA LEU A 42 -16.86 16.34 2.83
C LEU A 42 -17.08 14.83 3.08
N GLU A 43 -17.59 14.48 4.27
CA GLU A 43 -17.83 13.11 4.69
C GLU A 43 -18.84 12.39 3.78
N ASP A 44 -19.84 13.12 3.26
CA ASP A 44 -20.86 12.56 2.36
C ASP A 44 -20.24 12.00 1.05
N PHE A 45 -19.05 12.50 0.66
CA PHE A 45 -18.23 11.98 -0.44
C PHE A 45 -17.18 10.97 0.05
N THR A 46 -16.46 11.26 1.14
CA THR A 46 -15.28 10.47 1.53
C THR A 46 -15.62 9.16 2.19
N GLU A 47 -16.72 9.04 2.95
CA GLU A 47 -17.12 7.75 3.53
C GLU A 47 -17.47 6.70 2.46
N PRO A 48 -18.30 7.00 1.43
CA PRO A 48 -18.51 6.08 0.32
C PRO A 48 -17.25 5.77 -0.48
N TYR A 49 -16.34 6.77 -0.62
CA TYR A 49 -15.05 6.56 -1.27
C TYR A 49 -14.22 5.51 -0.54
N TRP A 50 -14.06 5.60 0.77
CA TRP A 50 -13.27 4.65 1.55
C TRP A 50 -13.81 3.22 1.43
N LYS A 51 -15.12 3.06 1.55
CA LYS A 51 -15.76 1.74 1.37
C LYS A 51 -15.47 1.16 -0.02
N THR A 52 -15.65 1.97 -1.05
CA THR A 52 -15.42 1.57 -2.45
C THR A 52 -13.95 1.27 -2.71
N ASN A 53 -13.05 2.08 -2.17
CA ASN A 53 -11.61 1.94 -2.34
C ASN A 53 -11.08 0.62 -1.76
N VAL A 54 -11.48 0.27 -0.55
CA VAL A 54 -11.08 -0.99 0.11
C VAL A 54 -11.58 -2.20 -0.70
N GLU A 55 -12.86 -2.19 -1.12
CA GLU A 55 -13.43 -3.27 -1.94
C GLU A 55 -12.65 -3.47 -3.25
N LEU A 56 -12.42 -2.37 -3.98
CA LEU A 56 -11.81 -2.43 -5.31
C LEU A 56 -10.32 -2.80 -5.25
N TRP A 57 -9.57 -2.33 -4.26
CA TRP A 57 -8.19 -2.75 -4.07
C TRP A 57 -8.09 -4.25 -3.72
N GLY A 58 -9.04 -4.76 -2.92
CA GLY A 58 -9.15 -6.19 -2.66
C GLY A 58 -9.38 -6.99 -3.95
N GLN A 59 -10.32 -6.55 -4.80
CA GLN A 59 -10.58 -7.19 -6.10
C GLN A 59 -9.37 -7.09 -7.05
N TYR A 60 -8.71 -5.95 -7.10
CA TYR A 60 -7.53 -5.73 -7.93
C TYR A 60 -6.35 -6.64 -7.51
N SER A 61 -6.11 -6.76 -6.21
CA SER A 61 -5.06 -7.64 -5.68
C SER A 61 -5.29 -9.11 -6.04
N ARG A 62 -6.55 -9.54 -6.16
CA ARG A 62 -6.91 -10.89 -6.61
C ARG A 62 -6.97 -11.04 -8.13
N GLY A 63 -6.73 -9.97 -8.89
CA GLY A 63 -6.81 -9.97 -10.36
C GLY A 63 -8.25 -10.03 -10.91
N GLU A 64 -9.26 -9.74 -10.09
CA GLU A 64 -10.68 -9.79 -10.47
C GLU A 64 -11.10 -8.57 -11.30
N VAL A 65 -10.40 -7.45 -11.14
CA VAL A 65 -10.64 -6.21 -11.88
C VAL A 65 -9.33 -5.66 -12.44
N SER A 66 -9.42 -4.94 -13.56
CA SER A 66 -8.28 -4.25 -14.16
C SER A 66 -7.95 -2.94 -13.41
N ARG A 67 -6.73 -2.43 -13.60
CA ARG A 67 -6.33 -1.09 -13.15
C ARG A 67 -7.31 -0.01 -13.65
N ASP A 68 -7.66 -0.05 -14.94
CA ASP A 68 -8.57 0.91 -15.56
C ASP A 68 -9.95 0.91 -14.87
N TYR A 69 -10.49 -0.27 -14.59
CA TYR A 69 -11.75 -0.41 -13.85
C TYR A 69 -11.65 0.15 -12.43
N LEU A 70 -10.58 -0.17 -11.69
CA LEU A 70 -10.33 0.37 -10.36
C LEU A 70 -10.25 1.90 -10.40
N MET A 71 -9.48 2.48 -11.34
CA MET A 71 -9.30 3.92 -11.47
C MET A 71 -10.62 4.66 -11.68
N VAL A 72 -11.51 4.12 -12.51
CA VAL A 72 -12.80 4.71 -12.79
C VAL A 72 -13.79 4.51 -11.65
N GLU A 73 -14.00 3.25 -11.24
CA GLU A 73 -15.07 2.89 -10.30
C GLU A 73 -14.83 3.41 -8.89
N ARG A 74 -13.56 3.54 -8.49
CA ARG A 74 -13.17 4.10 -7.19
C ARG A 74 -13.77 5.48 -6.94
N PHE A 75 -13.95 6.27 -8.01
CA PHE A 75 -14.56 7.58 -7.94
C PHE A 75 -15.98 7.62 -8.49
N ARG A 76 -16.30 6.86 -9.53
CA ARG A 76 -17.66 6.85 -10.10
C ARG A 76 -18.73 6.53 -9.08
N ARG A 77 -18.51 5.49 -8.27
CA ARG A 77 -19.50 5.05 -7.27
C ARG A 77 -19.78 6.13 -6.21
N PRO A 78 -18.79 6.70 -5.51
CA PRO A 78 -19.06 7.77 -4.55
C PRO A 78 -19.56 9.07 -5.21
N LEU A 79 -19.03 9.47 -6.37
CA LEU A 79 -19.46 10.68 -7.05
C LEU A 79 -20.92 10.62 -7.53
N SER A 80 -21.40 9.44 -7.92
CA SER A 80 -22.81 9.25 -8.32
C SER A 80 -23.82 9.46 -7.19
N LEU A 81 -23.37 9.61 -5.94
CA LEU A 81 -24.23 9.97 -4.80
C LEU A 81 -24.42 11.48 -4.65
N GLY A 82 -23.64 12.29 -5.39
CA GLY A 82 -23.76 13.74 -5.36
C GLY A 82 -25.01 14.22 -6.08
N GLU A 83 -25.73 15.15 -5.48
CA GLU A 83 -26.98 15.67 -6.01
C GLU A 83 -26.75 16.40 -7.36
N GLY A 84 -27.34 15.87 -8.44
CA GLY A 84 -27.21 16.44 -9.79
C GLY A 84 -25.86 16.18 -10.46
N LEU A 85 -25.00 15.31 -9.91
CA LEU A 85 -23.74 14.91 -10.54
C LEU A 85 -23.92 13.57 -11.28
N GLU A 86 -23.68 13.59 -12.59
CA GLU A 86 -23.64 12.40 -13.45
C GLU A 86 -22.21 12.17 -13.96
N PRO A 87 -21.34 11.51 -13.18
CA PRO A 87 -19.94 11.37 -13.52
C PRO A 87 -19.75 10.34 -14.64
N ASP A 88 -19.37 10.80 -15.82
CA ASP A 88 -18.94 9.94 -16.91
C ASP A 88 -17.53 9.38 -16.68
N ARG A 89 -17.08 8.50 -17.57
CA ARG A 89 -15.77 7.87 -17.47
C ARG A 89 -14.61 8.88 -17.51
N GLU A 90 -14.70 9.88 -18.38
CA GLU A 90 -13.65 10.89 -18.55
C GLU A 90 -13.53 11.75 -17.29
N TYR A 91 -14.64 12.18 -16.72
CA TYR A 91 -14.66 12.92 -15.46
C TYR A 91 -14.07 12.09 -14.31
N CYS A 92 -14.46 10.81 -14.19
CA CYS A 92 -13.92 9.93 -13.16
C CYS A 92 -12.41 9.70 -13.30
N MET A 93 -11.90 9.51 -14.52
CA MET A 93 -10.45 9.38 -14.75
C MET A 93 -9.72 10.67 -14.36
N LYS A 94 -10.23 11.84 -14.75
CA LYS A 94 -9.64 13.14 -14.35
C LYS A 94 -9.58 13.30 -12.83
N VAL A 95 -10.64 12.91 -12.12
CA VAL A 95 -10.70 12.95 -10.65
C VAL A 95 -9.67 11.97 -10.06
N SER A 96 -9.57 10.77 -10.63
CA SER A 96 -8.64 9.75 -10.18
C SER A 96 -7.18 10.17 -10.38
N ASP A 97 -6.84 10.72 -11.53
CA ASP A 97 -5.49 11.22 -11.82
C ASP A 97 -5.11 12.36 -10.89
N MET A 98 -6.00 13.33 -10.69
CA MET A 98 -5.78 14.44 -9.76
C MET A 98 -5.58 13.96 -8.33
N PHE A 99 -6.38 12.99 -7.88
CA PHE A 99 -6.22 12.39 -6.56
C PHE A 99 -4.85 11.71 -6.39
N LEU A 100 -4.42 10.94 -7.40
CA LEU A 100 -3.10 10.28 -7.36
C LEU A 100 -1.98 11.31 -7.36
N ASP A 101 -2.13 12.41 -8.11
CA ASP A 101 -1.18 13.52 -8.11
C ASP A 101 -1.05 14.15 -6.73
N PHE A 102 -2.17 14.41 -6.05
CA PHE A 102 -2.17 14.96 -4.70
C PHE A 102 -1.57 13.98 -3.70
N CYS A 103 -1.94 12.69 -3.75
CA CYS A 103 -1.37 11.66 -2.87
C CYS A 103 0.13 11.50 -3.04
N ALA A 104 0.59 11.42 -4.30
CA ALA A 104 1.99 11.12 -4.61
C ALA A 104 2.98 12.20 -4.16
N CYS A 105 2.50 13.42 -3.89
CA CYS A 105 3.32 14.55 -3.42
C CYS A 105 3.38 14.66 -1.90
N LYS A 106 2.64 13.85 -1.14
CA LYS A 106 2.61 13.93 0.32
C LYS A 106 3.83 13.22 0.93
N PRO A 107 4.48 13.80 1.94
CA PRO A 107 5.67 13.20 2.56
C PRO A 107 5.37 12.31 3.77
N GLY A 108 4.09 12.14 4.14
CA GLY A 108 3.68 11.51 5.39
C GLY A 108 4.13 10.06 5.49
N LEU A 109 4.83 9.72 6.56
CA LEU A 109 5.23 8.36 6.91
C LEU A 109 4.44 7.88 8.13
N VAL A 110 4.30 6.58 8.25
CA VAL A 110 3.82 5.94 9.48
C VAL A 110 4.78 6.26 10.62
N GLU A 111 4.23 6.45 11.82
CA GLU A 111 5.03 6.74 13.01
C GLU A 111 6.11 5.66 13.23
N GLY A 112 7.35 6.10 13.46
CA GLY A 112 8.50 5.20 13.63
C GLY A 112 9.12 4.66 12.33
N ALA A 113 8.49 4.85 11.15
CA ALA A 113 8.97 4.26 9.90
C ALA A 113 10.39 4.73 9.53
N ARG A 114 10.68 6.02 9.62
CA ARG A 114 12.03 6.54 9.33
C ARG A 114 13.07 5.99 10.29
N GLU A 115 12.76 5.97 11.59
CA GLU A 115 13.66 5.43 12.61
C GLU A 115 13.91 3.94 12.42
N LEU A 116 12.88 3.18 12.03
CA LEU A 116 13.04 1.77 11.68
C LEU A 116 13.94 1.60 10.44
N LEU A 117 13.73 2.37 9.38
CA LEU A 117 14.56 2.32 8.17
C LEU A 117 16.03 2.65 8.46
N ASP A 118 16.30 3.68 9.27
CA ASP A 118 17.65 4.04 9.71
C ASP A 118 18.32 2.91 10.52
N TYR A 119 17.54 2.17 11.30
CA TYR A 119 18.03 1.00 12.05
C TYR A 119 18.30 -0.20 11.14
N LEU A 120 17.41 -0.49 10.18
CA LEU A 120 17.48 -1.70 9.34
C LEU A 120 18.51 -1.59 8.22
N GLN A 121 18.61 -0.43 7.56
CA GLN A 121 19.41 -0.25 6.35
C GLN A 121 20.91 -0.60 6.49
N PRO A 122 21.60 -0.33 7.61
CA PRO A 122 23.00 -0.75 7.77
C PRO A 122 23.18 -2.24 8.10
N ARG A 123 22.09 -2.98 8.34
CA ARG A 123 22.10 -4.38 8.80
C ARG A 123 21.59 -5.36 7.76
N TYR A 124 20.66 -4.91 6.91
CA TYR A 124 19.92 -5.73 5.95
C TYR A 124 19.87 -5.07 4.59
N ARG A 125 19.75 -5.86 3.54
CA ARG A 125 19.36 -5.35 2.24
C ARG A 125 17.83 -5.19 2.24
N LEU A 126 17.35 -3.97 2.04
CA LEU A 126 15.93 -3.69 2.03
C LEU A 126 15.41 -3.69 0.59
N HIS A 127 14.31 -4.38 0.35
CA HIS A 127 13.65 -4.47 -0.93
C HIS A 127 12.18 -4.10 -0.76
N LEU A 128 11.76 -3.02 -1.41
CA LEU A 128 10.36 -2.63 -1.40
C LEU A 128 9.55 -3.59 -2.26
N CYS A 129 8.41 -4.06 -1.73
CA CYS A 129 7.49 -4.99 -2.40
C CYS A 129 6.06 -4.45 -2.35
N SER A 130 5.54 -3.86 -3.43
CA SER A 130 4.25 -3.15 -3.41
C SER A 130 3.33 -3.51 -4.58
N ASN A 131 2.01 -3.51 -4.31
CA ASN A 131 0.94 -3.61 -5.31
C ASN A 131 0.54 -2.23 -5.88
N GLY A 132 1.17 -1.15 -5.43
CA GLY A 132 0.88 0.20 -5.91
C GLY A 132 1.34 0.45 -7.34
N PHE A 133 0.73 1.42 -8.01
CA PHE A 133 1.05 1.77 -9.39
C PHE A 133 2.47 2.32 -9.52
N HIS A 134 3.19 1.88 -10.54
CA HIS A 134 4.61 2.14 -10.74
C HIS A 134 4.97 3.63 -10.58
N GLU A 135 4.35 4.49 -11.38
CA GLU A 135 4.67 5.92 -11.39
C GLU A 135 4.31 6.63 -10.08
N VAL A 136 3.26 6.15 -9.39
CA VAL A 136 2.81 6.71 -8.11
C VAL A 136 3.78 6.34 -7.00
N GLN A 137 4.25 5.08 -6.97
CA GLN A 137 5.18 4.61 -5.94
C GLN A 137 6.52 5.33 -5.99
N TYR A 138 7.09 5.55 -7.17
CA TYR A 138 8.34 6.31 -7.28
C TYR A 138 8.19 7.75 -6.78
N ARG A 139 7.08 8.41 -7.10
CA ARG A 139 6.79 9.77 -6.61
C ARG A 139 6.61 9.82 -5.09
N LYS A 140 5.90 8.85 -4.49
CA LYS A 140 5.77 8.72 -3.03
C LYS A 140 7.13 8.51 -2.36
N LEU A 141 7.97 7.64 -2.91
CA LEU A 141 9.33 7.37 -2.42
C LEU A 141 10.20 8.63 -2.44
N ASP A 142 10.10 9.43 -3.50
CA ASP A 142 10.85 10.68 -3.65
C ASP A 142 10.30 11.76 -2.71
N ALA A 143 8.97 11.92 -2.62
CA ALA A 143 8.32 12.89 -1.74
C ALA A 143 8.58 12.63 -0.25
N SER A 144 8.64 11.36 0.15
CA SER A 144 8.94 10.95 1.53
C SER A 144 10.42 10.80 1.83
N ASP A 145 11.31 11.01 0.85
CA ASP A 145 12.77 10.81 0.97
C ASP A 145 13.13 9.42 1.53
N THR A 146 12.43 8.37 1.03
CA THR A 146 12.65 6.99 1.48
C THR A 146 13.31 6.10 0.43
N ARG A 147 13.36 6.53 -0.82
CA ARG A 147 13.93 5.74 -1.93
C ARG A 147 15.36 5.24 -1.65
N ARG A 148 16.17 6.04 -0.98
CA ARG A 148 17.58 5.76 -0.66
C ARG A 148 17.80 4.55 0.24
N TYR A 149 16.77 4.10 0.97
CA TYR A 149 16.89 2.94 1.87
C TYR A 149 16.83 1.60 1.13
N PHE A 150 16.25 1.57 -0.07
CA PHE A 150 15.96 0.32 -0.77
C PHE A 150 17.03 -0.03 -1.80
N THR A 151 17.51 -1.26 -1.73
CA THR A 151 18.41 -1.86 -2.72
C THR A 151 17.66 -2.17 -4.02
N SER A 152 16.39 -2.61 -3.91
CA SER A 152 15.49 -2.86 -5.04
C SER A 152 14.10 -2.35 -4.74
N ILE A 153 13.41 -1.91 -5.80
CA ILE A 153 11.99 -1.53 -5.77
C ILE A 153 11.28 -2.53 -6.68
N ILE A 154 10.38 -3.32 -6.11
CA ILE A 154 9.71 -4.44 -6.74
C ILE A 154 8.22 -4.16 -6.72
N LEU A 155 7.66 -3.91 -7.90
CA LEU A 155 6.26 -3.52 -8.06
C LEU A 155 5.49 -4.61 -8.79
N SER A 156 4.23 -4.77 -8.45
CA SER A 156 3.35 -5.77 -9.07
C SER A 156 3.18 -5.55 -10.57
N GLU A 157 3.22 -4.31 -11.05
CA GLU A 157 3.14 -4.01 -12.48
C GLU A 157 4.39 -4.52 -13.24
N ASP A 158 5.58 -4.47 -12.62
CA ASP A 158 6.81 -5.05 -13.21
C ASP A 158 6.80 -6.58 -13.17
N ALA A 159 6.22 -7.16 -12.11
CA ALA A 159 6.04 -8.60 -11.95
C ALA A 159 4.94 -9.17 -12.86
N GLY A 160 4.03 -8.34 -13.35
CA GLY A 160 2.82 -8.73 -14.09
C GLY A 160 1.77 -9.44 -13.23
N VAL A 161 1.93 -9.44 -11.91
CA VAL A 161 1.04 -10.09 -10.95
C VAL A 161 1.15 -9.44 -9.57
N ASN A 162 0.01 -9.38 -8.86
CA ASN A 162 -0.06 -8.78 -7.52
C ASN A 162 0.31 -9.78 -6.40
N LYS A 163 0.79 -9.29 -5.25
CA LYS A 163 0.66 -10.00 -3.98
C LYS A 163 -0.85 -10.28 -3.76
N PRO A 164 -1.26 -11.45 -3.27
CA PRO A 164 -0.51 -12.51 -2.61
C PRO A 164 -0.01 -13.65 -3.54
N ALA A 165 -0.05 -13.50 -4.86
CA ALA A 165 0.32 -14.58 -5.77
C ALA A 165 1.80 -15.01 -5.58
N ALA A 166 2.05 -16.33 -5.53
CA ALA A 166 3.40 -16.87 -5.36
C ALA A 166 4.38 -16.37 -6.42
N ALA A 167 3.91 -16.17 -7.67
CA ALA A 167 4.72 -15.64 -8.77
C ALA A 167 5.28 -14.24 -8.50
N PHE A 168 4.59 -13.39 -7.70
CA PHE A 168 5.14 -12.12 -7.26
C PHE A 168 6.39 -12.32 -6.39
N PHE A 169 6.33 -13.23 -5.44
CA PHE A 169 7.45 -13.50 -4.54
C PHE A 169 8.63 -14.18 -5.25
N ASP A 170 8.36 -15.04 -6.24
CA ASP A 170 9.40 -15.62 -7.09
C ASP A 170 10.08 -14.54 -7.94
N TYR A 171 9.31 -13.60 -8.51
CA TYR A 171 9.84 -12.43 -9.20
C TYR A 171 10.68 -11.55 -8.26
N ALA A 172 10.21 -11.34 -7.03
CA ALA A 172 10.91 -10.54 -6.03
C ALA A 172 12.27 -11.15 -5.65
N LEU A 173 12.35 -12.47 -5.46
CA LEU A 173 13.62 -13.18 -5.22
C LEU A 173 14.57 -13.03 -6.41
N HIS A 174 14.05 -13.24 -7.63
CA HIS A 174 14.87 -13.14 -8.83
C HIS A 174 15.45 -11.72 -9.01
N THR A 175 14.61 -10.71 -8.87
CA THR A 175 14.99 -9.30 -9.07
C THR A 175 15.95 -8.79 -8.01
N SER A 176 15.75 -9.19 -6.74
CA SER A 176 16.60 -8.77 -5.62
C SER A 176 17.90 -9.57 -5.53
N GLY A 177 17.95 -10.77 -6.10
CA GLY A 177 19.04 -11.73 -5.87
C GLY A 177 19.07 -12.22 -4.41
N ALA A 178 17.94 -12.13 -3.70
CA ALA A 178 17.82 -12.62 -2.33
C ALA A 178 17.58 -14.13 -2.28
N GLU A 179 18.03 -14.75 -1.20
CA GLU A 179 17.76 -16.17 -0.96
C GLU A 179 16.55 -16.32 -0.02
N LYS A 180 15.55 -17.11 -0.42
CA LYS A 180 14.33 -17.33 0.37
C LYS A 180 14.62 -17.72 1.81
N ALA A 181 15.62 -18.58 2.03
CA ALA A 181 15.98 -19.08 3.35
C ALA A 181 16.44 -17.99 4.33
N SER A 182 16.95 -16.86 3.85
CA SER A 182 17.44 -15.72 4.62
C SER A 182 16.65 -14.43 4.37
N THR A 183 15.47 -14.54 3.78
CA THR A 183 14.57 -13.40 3.51
C THR A 183 13.35 -13.45 4.42
N LEU A 184 12.89 -12.27 4.85
CA LEU A 184 11.71 -12.10 5.70
C LEU A 184 10.81 -11.01 5.07
N MET A 185 9.48 -11.19 5.13
CA MET A 185 8.50 -10.20 4.68
C MET A 185 7.94 -9.41 5.86
N ILE A 186 7.87 -8.07 5.70
CA ILE A 186 7.24 -7.13 6.64
C ILE A 186 6.11 -6.41 5.91
N GLY A 187 4.92 -6.39 6.46
CA GLY A 187 3.79 -5.67 5.88
C GLY A 187 2.62 -5.54 6.84
N ASP A 188 1.65 -4.68 6.50
CA ASP A 188 0.44 -4.46 7.30
C ASP A 188 -0.76 -5.26 6.79
N ASN A 189 -0.78 -5.63 5.51
CA ASN A 189 -1.90 -6.35 4.92
C ASN A 189 -1.78 -7.86 5.13
N TYR A 190 -2.67 -8.39 5.97
CA TYR A 190 -2.64 -9.80 6.34
C TYR A 190 -2.74 -10.75 5.14
N VAL A 191 -3.59 -10.43 4.14
CA VAL A 191 -3.81 -11.30 2.98
C VAL A 191 -2.65 -11.22 1.99
N THR A 192 -2.27 -10.01 1.58
CA THR A 192 -1.29 -9.82 0.50
C THR A 192 0.13 -10.05 0.96
N ASP A 193 0.50 -9.57 2.14
CA ASP A 193 1.87 -9.59 2.62
C ASP A 193 2.16 -10.83 3.46
N ILE A 194 1.25 -11.16 4.38
CA ILE A 194 1.51 -12.20 5.37
C ILE A 194 1.12 -13.59 4.86
N GLN A 195 -0.17 -13.78 4.49
CA GLN A 195 -0.60 -15.07 3.97
C GLN A 195 0.11 -15.41 2.66
N GLY A 196 0.25 -14.43 1.75
CA GLY A 196 0.95 -14.64 0.48
C GLY A 196 2.40 -15.04 0.67
N ALA A 197 3.15 -14.31 1.49
CA ALA A 197 4.56 -14.61 1.76
C ALA A 197 4.74 -15.92 2.54
N ALA A 198 3.89 -16.19 3.54
CA ALA A 198 3.93 -17.45 4.30
C ALA A 198 3.65 -18.65 3.39
N ALA A 199 2.65 -18.57 2.50
CA ALA A 199 2.36 -19.60 1.50
C ALA A 199 3.52 -19.79 0.51
N ALA A 200 4.27 -18.73 0.20
CA ALA A 200 5.50 -18.81 -0.60
C ALA A 200 6.73 -19.29 0.20
N GLY A 201 6.58 -19.53 1.51
CA GLY A 201 7.61 -20.12 2.39
C GLY A 201 8.54 -19.11 3.07
N PHE A 202 8.13 -17.84 3.17
CA PHE A 202 8.84 -16.81 3.92
C PHE A 202 8.40 -16.77 5.38
N ASP A 203 9.31 -16.37 6.26
CA ASP A 203 8.95 -15.87 7.57
C ASP A 203 8.37 -14.45 7.44
N THR A 204 7.44 -14.07 8.32
CA THR A 204 6.70 -12.82 8.20
C THR A 204 6.61 -12.05 9.50
N ILE A 205 6.61 -10.73 9.44
CA ILE A 205 6.22 -9.82 10.51
C ILE A 205 4.97 -9.06 10.04
N LEU A 206 3.86 -9.25 10.74
CA LEU A 206 2.66 -8.43 10.54
C LEU A 206 2.77 -7.16 11.39
N PHE A 207 2.78 -6.01 10.74
CA PHE A 207 2.51 -4.74 11.40
C PHE A 207 1.01 -4.52 11.50
N ASN A 208 0.45 -4.76 12.68
CA ASN A 208 -0.99 -4.68 12.97
C ASN A 208 -1.43 -3.23 13.18
N ARG A 209 -1.21 -2.39 12.16
CA ARG A 209 -1.46 -0.95 12.21
C ARG A 209 -2.89 -0.61 12.69
N TRP A 210 -3.87 -1.38 12.26
CA TRP A 210 -5.29 -1.13 12.51
C TRP A 210 -5.82 -1.81 13.76
N GLN A 211 -4.94 -2.52 14.49
CA GLN A 211 -5.28 -3.28 15.70
C GLN A 211 -6.41 -4.30 15.49
N ASP A 212 -6.38 -4.92 14.31
CA ASP A 212 -7.33 -5.96 13.95
C ASP A 212 -7.17 -7.19 14.85
N ASP A 213 -8.29 -7.88 15.07
CA ASP A 213 -8.30 -9.12 15.83
C ASP A 213 -7.40 -10.18 15.17
N LYS A 214 -6.76 -10.99 16.01
CA LYS A 214 -5.94 -12.09 15.54
C LYS A 214 -6.83 -13.19 14.95
N PRO A 215 -6.62 -13.59 13.66
CA PRO A 215 -7.33 -14.74 13.07
C PRO A 215 -7.03 -16.04 13.84
N GLU A 216 -8.00 -16.98 13.85
CA GLU A 216 -7.79 -18.30 14.46
C GLU A 216 -6.59 -19.04 13.82
N ASP A 217 -6.45 -18.94 12.49
CA ASP A 217 -5.38 -19.54 11.69
C ASP A 217 -4.29 -18.52 11.33
N ASP A 218 -3.78 -17.77 12.32
CA ASP A 218 -2.75 -16.75 12.09
C ASP A 218 -1.44 -17.39 11.65
N VAL A 219 -1.00 -17.06 10.45
CA VAL A 219 0.26 -17.54 9.85
C VAL A 219 1.43 -16.57 10.03
N ALA A 220 1.21 -15.39 10.64
CA ALA A 220 2.27 -14.45 10.94
C ALA A 220 3.24 -15.06 11.96
N LYS A 221 4.52 -15.07 11.64
CA LYS A 221 5.54 -15.55 12.59
C LYS A 221 5.68 -14.59 13.76
N TRP A 222 5.60 -13.29 13.52
CA TRP A 222 5.53 -12.22 14.52
C TRP A 222 4.43 -11.23 14.14
N ARG A 223 3.86 -10.62 15.17
CA ARG A 223 2.89 -9.53 15.07
C ARG A 223 3.37 -8.41 15.97
N VAL A 224 3.38 -7.19 15.45
CA VAL A 224 3.73 -5.97 16.18
C VAL A 224 2.65 -4.91 15.99
N ASP A 225 2.35 -4.15 17.02
CA ASP A 225 1.39 -3.04 16.96
C ASP A 225 2.10 -1.69 16.73
N ASN A 226 3.43 -1.66 16.91
CA ASN A 226 4.28 -0.52 16.64
C ASN A 226 5.49 -0.95 15.80
N LEU A 227 5.84 -0.15 14.78
CA LEU A 227 6.97 -0.44 13.89
C LEU A 227 8.31 -0.59 14.63
N LEU A 228 8.51 0.13 15.73
CA LEU A 228 9.78 0.09 16.46
C LEU A 228 9.99 -1.22 17.21
N GLU A 229 8.92 -2.00 17.49
CA GLU A 229 9.04 -3.35 18.10
C GLU A 229 9.77 -4.32 17.16
N ILE A 230 9.81 -4.04 15.85
CA ILE A 230 10.57 -4.84 14.88
C ILE A 230 12.06 -4.88 15.24
N LYS A 231 12.59 -3.85 15.90
CA LYS A 231 13.99 -3.80 16.34
C LYS A 231 14.33 -4.85 17.42
N ASP A 232 13.31 -5.32 18.16
CA ASP A 232 13.50 -6.36 19.19
C ASP A 232 13.47 -7.78 18.56
N ILE A 233 13.03 -7.87 17.31
CA ILE A 233 12.95 -9.10 16.52
C ILE A 233 14.18 -9.26 15.61
N LEU A 234 14.68 -8.15 15.08
CA LEU A 234 15.75 -8.03 14.09
C LEU A 234 16.95 -7.29 14.65
#